data_310c5c3f52e0f6ad584fcb1aa69e8039
#
_entry.id   310c5c3f52e0f6ad584fcb1aa69e8039
#
_cell.length_a   1.000
_cell.length_b   1.000
_cell.length_c   1.000
_cell.angle_alpha   90.00
_cell.angle_beta   90.00
_cell.angle_gamma   90.00
#
_symmetry.space_group_name_H-M   'P 1'
#
loop_
_entity.id
_entity.type
_entity.pdbx_description
1 polymer ?
#
loop_
_entity_poly.entity_id
_entity_poly.type
_entity_poly.pdbx_seq_one_letter_code
_entity_poly.pdbx_strand_id
1 'polypeptide(L)'
;MRVYAEAVLLRNQILFGCFNGKLYQIDPASGAIREVFQTDGSKHHYHRVYNDDGTFRGDFKLYGNDLAASERQILALGSILSTPRIVNGIIYVGDSNESFYALRLITP
;
A
#
# COMPACT_ATOMS: atom_id res chain seq x y z
N MET A 1 -5.61 7.58 4.64
CA MET A 1 -4.71 6.42 4.50
C MET A 1 -5.01 5.44 5.62
N ARG A 2 -5.25 4.18 5.29
CA ARG A 2 -5.49 3.14 6.30
C ARG A 2 -4.33 2.16 6.31
N VAL A 3 -3.83 1.84 7.50
CA VAL A 3 -2.71 0.93 7.71
C VAL A 3 -3.20 -0.24 8.56
N TYR A 4 -3.17 -1.45 7.99
CA TYR A 4 -3.58 -2.67 8.68
C TYR A 4 -2.41 -3.55 9.07
N ALA A 5 -1.25 -3.34 8.45
CA ALA A 5 -0.04 -4.13 8.70
C ALA A 5 0.85 -3.42 9.71
N GLU A 6 1.72 -4.19 10.35
CA GLU A 6 2.73 -3.61 11.22
C GLU A 6 3.84 -2.96 10.38
N ALA A 7 4.44 -1.92 10.91
CA ALA A 7 5.62 -1.32 10.32
C ALA A 7 6.85 -2.18 10.60
N VAL A 8 7.82 -2.14 9.70
CA VAL A 8 9.09 -2.84 9.86
C VAL A 8 10.26 -1.87 9.72
N LEU A 9 11.39 -2.22 10.32
CA LEU A 9 12.58 -1.38 10.31
C LEU A 9 13.60 -1.92 9.30
N LEU A 10 14.11 -1.05 8.43
CA LEU A 10 15.19 -1.36 7.50
C LEU A 10 16.15 -0.17 7.46
N ARG A 11 17.43 -0.40 7.82
CA ARG A 11 18.49 0.61 7.78
C ARG A 11 18.08 1.93 8.45
N ASN A 12 17.53 1.85 9.66
CA ASN A 12 17.03 3.00 10.42
C ASN A 12 15.87 3.75 9.77
N GLN A 13 15.22 3.15 8.78
CA GLN A 13 14.01 3.67 8.16
C GLN A 13 12.84 2.78 8.52
N ILE A 14 11.67 3.37 8.69
CA ILE A 14 10.45 2.63 9.00
C ILE A 14 9.67 2.44 7.70
N LEU A 15 9.31 1.19 7.41
CA LEU A 15 8.51 0.84 6.23
C LEU A 15 7.14 0.36 6.66
N PHE A 16 6.09 0.81 5.96
CA PHE A 16 4.74 0.30 6.19
C PHE A 16 3.94 0.30 4.90
N GLY A 17 3.11 -0.74 4.75
CA GLY A 17 2.20 -0.86 3.64
C GLY A 17 0.83 -0.32 3.98
N CYS A 18 0.13 0.20 2.98
CA CYS A 18 -1.18 0.80 3.16
C CYS A 18 -2.26 0.11 2.34
N PHE A 19 -3.49 0.33 2.75
CA PHE A 19 -4.70 -0.14 2.08
C PHE A 19 -4.79 0.36 0.63
N ASN A 20 -4.21 1.52 0.33
CA ASN A 20 -4.21 2.10 -1.02
C ASN A 20 -3.25 1.42 -2.00
N GLY A 21 -2.55 0.36 -1.58
CA GLY A 21 -1.60 -0.36 -2.42
C GLY A 21 -0.23 0.27 -2.52
N LYS A 22 0.10 1.18 -1.63
CA LYS A 22 1.39 1.85 -1.60
C LYS A 22 2.21 1.43 -0.40
N LEU A 23 3.53 1.38 -0.58
CA LEU A 23 4.50 1.17 0.48
C LEU A 23 5.19 2.50 0.77
N TYR A 24 5.26 2.87 2.02
CA TYR A 24 5.83 4.13 2.47
C TYR A 24 7.05 3.91 3.34
N GLN A 25 7.94 4.90 3.33
CA GLN A 25 9.12 4.95 4.19
C GLN A 25 9.05 6.21 5.04
N ILE A 26 9.30 6.05 6.34
CA ILE A 26 9.41 7.18 7.27
C ILE A 26 10.85 7.27 7.75
N ASP A 27 11.43 8.46 7.66
CA ASP A 27 12.69 8.77 8.32
C ASP A 27 12.39 9.18 9.77
N PRO A 28 12.76 8.37 10.78
CA PRO A 28 12.44 8.69 12.16
C PRO A 28 13.14 9.95 12.68
N ALA A 29 14.26 10.35 12.09
CA ALA A 29 14.97 11.56 12.52
C ALA A 29 14.24 12.83 12.10
N SER A 30 13.65 12.87 10.91
CA SER A 30 12.98 14.05 10.37
C SER A 30 11.46 13.95 10.39
N GLY A 31 10.92 12.73 10.50
CA GLY A 31 9.49 12.47 10.34
C GLY A 31 9.02 12.51 8.90
N ALA A 32 9.92 12.67 7.93
CA ALA A 32 9.56 12.73 6.53
C ALA A 32 9.01 11.39 6.04
N ILE A 33 7.92 11.42 5.29
CA ILE A 33 7.25 10.26 4.71
C ILE A 33 7.36 10.35 3.20
N ARG A 34 7.76 9.25 2.56
CA ARG A 34 7.75 9.17 1.10
C ARG A 34 7.21 7.84 0.62
N GLU A 35 6.55 7.86 -0.53
CA GLU A 35 6.13 6.67 -1.23
C GLU A 35 7.35 6.04 -1.91
N VAL A 36 7.58 4.75 -1.66
CA VAL A 36 8.72 4.05 -2.24
C VAL A 36 8.30 2.96 -3.23
N PHE A 37 7.04 2.53 -3.20
CA PHE A 37 6.52 1.51 -4.10
C PHE A 37 5.00 1.60 -4.19
N GLN A 38 4.47 1.25 -5.35
CA GLN A 38 3.03 1.12 -5.59
C GLN A 38 2.77 -0.20 -6.31
N THR A 39 1.82 -1.01 -5.83
CA THR A 39 1.45 -2.27 -6.46
C THR A 39 0.89 -2.05 -7.86
N ASP A 40 0.96 -3.07 -8.72
CA ASP A 40 0.41 -2.97 -10.07
C ASP A 40 -1.10 -2.73 -10.05
N GLY A 41 -1.83 -3.39 -9.14
CA GLY A 41 -3.24 -3.15 -8.96
C GLY A 41 -3.55 -1.70 -8.60
N SER A 42 -2.77 -1.12 -7.69
CA SER A 42 -2.91 0.29 -7.31
C SER A 42 -2.63 1.22 -8.49
N LYS A 43 -1.59 0.96 -9.28
CA LYS A 43 -1.28 1.79 -10.46
C LYS A 43 -2.44 1.80 -11.46
N HIS A 44 -3.12 0.67 -11.65
CA HIS A 44 -4.20 0.55 -12.62
C HIS A 44 -5.55 1.02 -12.08
N HIS A 45 -5.81 0.87 -10.80
CA HIS A 45 -7.15 1.04 -10.23
C HIS A 45 -7.25 2.12 -9.16
N TYR A 46 -6.15 2.79 -8.81
CA TYR A 46 -6.12 3.78 -7.73
C TYR A 46 -7.21 4.84 -7.90
N HIS A 47 -7.33 5.41 -9.10
CA HIS A 47 -8.27 6.49 -9.38
C HIS A 47 -9.73 6.07 -9.43
N ARG A 48 -10.02 4.78 -9.38
CA ARG A 48 -11.39 4.28 -9.25
C ARG A 48 -11.92 4.40 -7.83
N VAL A 49 -11.01 4.45 -6.86
CA VAL A 49 -11.32 4.45 -5.43
C VAL A 49 -10.94 5.77 -4.78
N TYR A 50 -9.81 6.35 -5.17
CA TYR A 50 -9.22 7.51 -4.53
C TYR A 50 -9.16 8.71 -5.47
N ASN A 51 -9.31 9.91 -4.88
CA ASN A 51 -8.92 11.17 -5.52
C ASN A 51 -7.40 11.36 -5.45
N ASP A 52 -6.88 12.36 -6.16
CA ASP A 52 -5.43 12.64 -6.18
C ASP A 52 -4.87 13.02 -4.80
N ASP A 53 -5.72 13.55 -3.91
CA ASP A 53 -5.34 13.91 -2.54
C ASP A 53 -5.36 12.73 -1.55
N GLY A 54 -5.69 11.53 -2.01
CA GLY A 54 -5.75 10.33 -1.17
C GLY A 54 -7.07 10.10 -0.45
N THR A 55 -8.06 10.96 -0.64
CA THR A 55 -9.41 10.74 -0.10
C THR A 55 -10.21 9.82 -1.01
N PHE A 56 -11.22 9.14 -0.46
CA PHE A 56 -12.12 8.32 -1.26
C PHE A 56 -12.91 9.19 -2.25
N ARG A 57 -13.09 8.66 -3.46
CA ARG A 57 -13.97 9.30 -4.43
C ARG A 57 -15.41 9.34 -3.91
N GLY A 58 -16.13 10.42 -4.24
CA GLY A 58 -17.50 10.58 -3.80
C GLY A 58 -18.46 9.52 -4.37
N ASP A 59 -18.13 8.94 -5.51
CA ASP A 59 -18.91 7.86 -6.14
C ASP A 59 -18.48 6.46 -5.69
N PHE A 60 -17.42 6.32 -4.89
CA PHE A 60 -17.01 5.06 -4.30
C PHE A 60 -17.65 4.89 -2.92
N LYS A 61 -18.32 3.76 -2.72
CA LYS A 61 -18.97 3.45 -1.44
C LYS A 61 -18.53 2.09 -0.95
N LEU A 62 -17.73 2.11 0.12
CA LEU A 62 -17.17 0.90 0.74
C LEU A 62 -18.28 -0.01 1.28
N TYR A 63 -19.36 0.57 1.81
CA TYR A 63 -20.50 -0.14 2.38
C TYR A 63 -21.78 0.23 1.66
N GLY A 64 -21.74 0.30 0.31
CA GLY A 64 -22.90 0.62 -0.48
C GLY A 64 -23.84 -0.57 -0.71
N ASN A 65 -24.80 -0.40 -1.60
CA ASN A 65 -25.82 -1.43 -1.90
C ASN A 65 -25.25 -2.68 -2.58
N ASP A 66 -24.06 -2.58 -3.18
CA ASP A 66 -23.38 -3.71 -3.81
C ASP A 66 -22.03 -3.94 -3.12
N LEU A 67 -22.05 -4.69 -2.02
CA LEU A 67 -20.86 -5.03 -1.27
C LEU A 67 -19.86 -5.87 -2.08
N ALA A 68 -20.37 -6.76 -2.95
CA ALA A 68 -19.52 -7.62 -3.77
C ALA A 68 -18.73 -6.80 -4.80
N ALA A 69 -19.34 -5.78 -5.41
CA ALA A 69 -18.66 -4.90 -6.34
C ALA A 69 -17.61 -4.05 -5.64
N SER A 70 -17.93 -3.50 -4.47
CA SER A 70 -16.97 -2.74 -3.66
C SER A 70 -15.78 -3.59 -3.24
N GLU A 71 -16.03 -4.82 -2.81
CA GLU A 71 -15.00 -5.77 -2.42
C GLU A 71 -14.06 -6.08 -3.60
N ARG A 72 -14.61 -6.33 -4.79
CA ARG A 72 -13.80 -6.58 -5.98
C ARG A 72 -12.91 -5.40 -6.32
N GLN A 73 -13.41 -4.17 -6.19
CA GLN A 73 -12.62 -2.97 -6.44
C GLN A 73 -11.46 -2.84 -5.45
N ILE A 74 -11.71 -3.13 -4.18
CA ILE A 74 -10.68 -3.10 -3.14
C ILE A 74 -9.62 -4.18 -3.38
N LEU A 75 -10.04 -5.40 -3.69
CA LEU A 75 -9.08 -6.48 -3.97
C LEU A 75 -8.24 -6.17 -5.20
N ALA A 76 -8.83 -5.62 -6.25
CA ALA A 76 -8.12 -5.23 -7.47
C ALA A 76 -7.15 -4.07 -7.25
N LEU A 77 -7.35 -3.29 -6.18
CA LEU A 77 -6.47 -2.17 -5.83
C LEU A 77 -5.05 -2.62 -5.42
N GLY A 78 -4.87 -3.91 -5.09
CA GLY A 78 -3.57 -4.39 -4.64
C GLY A 78 -3.18 -3.84 -3.28
N SER A 79 -4.13 -3.77 -2.36
CA SER A 79 -3.91 -3.27 -1.01
C SER A 79 -2.87 -4.09 -0.26
N ILE A 80 -2.01 -3.43 0.51
CA ILE A 80 -1.01 -4.10 1.33
C ILE A 80 -1.58 -4.25 2.73
N LEU A 81 -2.06 -5.44 3.05
CA LEU A 81 -2.76 -5.74 4.29
C LEU A 81 -1.92 -6.56 5.28
N SER A 82 -0.81 -7.11 4.83
CA SER A 82 0.08 -7.89 5.67
C SER A 82 1.42 -7.19 5.85
N THR A 83 2.08 -7.50 6.97
CA THR A 83 3.37 -6.90 7.31
C THR A 83 4.44 -7.28 6.29
N PRO A 84 5.17 -6.33 5.72
CA PRO A 84 6.29 -6.64 4.86
C PRO A 84 7.35 -7.45 5.62
N ARG A 85 8.00 -8.37 4.93
CA ARG A 85 9.08 -9.17 5.52
C ARG A 85 10.41 -8.82 4.87
N ILE A 86 11.43 -8.63 5.70
CA ILE A 86 12.76 -8.27 5.23
C ILE A 86 13.72 -9.43 5.48
N VAL A 87 14.36 -9.90 4.40
CA VAL A 87 15.39 -10.95 4.46
C VAL A 87 16.55 -10.52 3.59
N ASN A 88 17.75 -10.43 4.18
CA ASN A 88 18.97 -10.03 3.47
C ASN A 88 18.83 -8.72 2.68
N GLY A 89 18.12 -7.74 3.24
CA GLY A 89 17.91 -6.45 2.61
C GLY A 89 16.85 -6.43 1.52
N ILE A 90 16.20 -7.55 1.26
CA ILE A 90 15.09 -7.65 0.29
C ILE A 90 13.77 -7.55 1.06
N ILE A 91 12.88 -6.70 0.58
CA ILE A 91 11.55 -6.52 1.14
C ILE A 91 10.57 -7.41 0.39
N TYR A 92 9.91 -8.32 1.10
CA TYR A 92 8.90 -9.19 0.52
C TYR A 92 7.53 -8.71 0.95
N VAL A 93 6.66 -8.44 0.01
CA VAL A 93 5.32 -7.91 0.28
C VAL A 93 4.30 -8.55 -0.65
N GLY A 94 3.18 -8.97 -0.08
CA GLY A 94 2.02 -9.47 -0.83
C GLY A 94 0.90 -8.45 -0.85
N ASP A 95 0.03 -8.53 -1.85
CA ASP A 95 -1.11 -7.64 -1.94
C ASP A 95 -2.43 -8.40 -2.05
N SER A 96 -3.54 -7.64 -1.99
CA SER A 96 -4.89 -8.20 -2.06
C SER A 96 -5.28 -8.69 -3.46
N ASN A 97 -4.49 -8.40 -4.48
CA ASN A 97 -4.73 -8.81 -5.86
C ASN A 97 -3.90 -10.04 -6.25
N GLU A 98 -3.54 -10.88 -5.28
CA GLU A 98 -2.79 -12.13 -5.47
C GLU A 98 -1.38 -11.94 -6.05
N SER A 99 -0.83 -10.75 -5.95
CA SER A 99 0.54 -10.45 -6.38
C SER A 99 1.50 -10.51 -5.20
N PHE A 100 2.75 -10.85 -5.50
CA PHE A 100 3.82 -10.92 -4.51
C PHE A 100 5.06 -10.26 -5.08
N TYR A 101 5.70 -9.41 -4.28
CA TYR A 101 6.81 -8.59 -4.72
C TYR A 101 8.05 -8.83 -3.88
N ALA A 102 9.19 -8.84 -4.53
CA ALA A 102 10.49 -8.78 -3.87
C ALA A 102 11.15 -7.47 -4.29
N LEU A 103 11.39 -6.60 -3.32
CA LEU A 103 11.78 -5.22 -3.58
C LEU A 103 13.13 -4.93 -2.93
N ARG A 104 13.97 -4.15 -3.62
CA ARG A 104 15.18 -3.61 -3.05
C ARG A 104 15.09 -2.09 -3.04
N LEU A 105 15.30 -1.47 -1.87
CA LEU A 105 15.39 -0.01 -1.81
C LEU A 105 16.68 0.45 -2.48
N ILE A 106 16.52 1.38 -3.42
CA ILE A 106 17.65 2.08 -3.98
C ILE A 106 17.94 3.26 -3.07
N THR A 107 19.06 3.21 -2.37
CA THR A 107 19.49 4.35 -1.56
C THR A 107 20.27 5.32 -2.44
N PRO A 108 19.96 6.61 -2.35
CA PRO A 108 20.77 7.61 -3.05
C PRO A 108 22.18 7.70 -2.47
#